data_ae6f0e1244903509049b2b9629c6637f
#
_entry.id   ae6f0e1244903509049b2b9629c6637f
#
_cell.length_a   1.000
_cell.length_b   1.000
_cell.length_c   1.000
_cell.angle_alpha   90.00
_cell.angle_beta   90.00
_cell.angle_gamma   90.00
#
_symmetry.space_group_name_H-M   'P 1'
#
loop_
_entity.id
_entity.type
_entity.pdbx_description
1 polymer ?
#
loop_
_entity_poly.entity_id
_entity_poly.type
_entity_poly.pdbx_seq_one_letter_code
_entity_poly.pdbx_strand_id
1 'polypeptide(L)'
;MNQFNSAWNFYFNNWQYFAVLAAPVFAVEIATAYFLLPLGDISPENIAEYFGGNVLSIGILSAVGTVLSVGFLGSLYLVFNSKSSASELEPMSALLAGVQKFFPLFGAYFLSIFAVFFGLLLLILPGIYLGARLALFPAFIMLEYKSSTKSLSYIP
;
A
#
# COMPACT_ATOMS: atom_id res chain seq x y z
N MET A 1 -10.84 -7.08 23.91
CA MET A 1 -12.00 -7.23 23.01
C MET A 1 -12.57 -5.87 22.56
N ASN A 2 -12.49 -4.80 23.34
CA ASN A 2 -13.10 -3.50 23.00
C ASN A 2 -12.44 -2.79 21.80
N GLN A 3 -11.12 -2.91 21.62
CA GLN A 3 -10.40 -2.23 20.51
C GLN A 3 -10.77 -2.77 19.13
N PHE A 4 -10.92 -4.08 19.01
CA PHE A 4 -11.34 -4.73 17.75
C PHE A 4 -12.75 -4.27 17.35
N ASN A 5 -13.68 -4.28 18.28
CA ASN A 5 -15.06 -3.82 18.03
C ASN A 5 -15.11 -2.34 17.64
N SER A 6 -14.26 -1.49 18.24
CA SER A 6 -14.17 -0.08 17.89
C SER A 6 -13.64 0.12 16.47
N ALA A 7 -12.60 -0.60 16.07
CA ALA A 7 -12.05 -0.55 14.71
C ALA A 7 -13.06 -1.08 13.67
N TRP A 8 -13.76 -2.17 14.00
CA TRP A 8 -14.81 -2.74 13.16
C TRP A 8 -15.95 -1.76 12.93
N ASN A 9 -16.48 -1.19 13.99
CA ASN A 9 -17.55 -0.19 13.92
C ASN A 9 -17.11 1.06 13.16
N PHE A 10 -15.87 1.52 13.35
CA PHE A 10 -15.33 2.66 12.61
C PHE A 10 -15.31 2.39 11.10
N TYR A 11 -14.82 1.22 10.68
CA TYR A 11 -14.78 0.84 9.27
C TYR A 11 -16.18 0.77 8.66
N PHE A 12 -17.12 0.06 9.29
CA PHE A 12 -18.46 -0.12 8.74
C PHE A 12 -19.30 1.17 8.75
N ASN A 13 -19.12 2.02 9.75
CA ASN A 13 -19.81 3.32 9.79
C ASN A 13 -19.29 4.32 8.73
N ASN A 14 -18.06 4.10 8.23
CA ASN A 14 -17.45 4.98 7.23
C ASN A 14 -17.14 4.26 5.90
N TRP A 15 -17.83 3.15 5.59
CA TRP A 15 -17.55 2.33 4.41
C TRP A 15 -17.58 3.11 3.10
N GLN A 16 -18.50 4.09 2.95
CA GLN A 16 -18.59 4.94 1.76
C GLN A 16 -17.32 5.77 1.55
N TYR A 17 -16.76 6.30 2.64
CA TYR A 17 -15.51 7.02 2.59
C TYR A 17 -14.37 6.13 2.07
N PHE A 18 -14.27 4.91 2.60
CA PHE A 18 -13.24 3.96 2.17
C PHE A 18 -13.47 3.46 0.74
N ALA A 19 -14.72 3.32 0.31
CA ALA A 19 -15.05 2.97 -1.07
C ALA A 19 -14.59 4.06 -2.05
N VAL A 20 -14.83 5.33 -1.76
CA VAL A 20 -14.38 6.46 -2.59
C VAL A 20 -12.85 6.54 -2.59
N LEU A 21 -12.21 6.34 -1.44
CA LEU A 21 -10.76 6.34 -1.31
C LEU A 21 -10.10 5.23 -2.14
N ALA A 22 -10.72 4.03 -2.18
CA ALA A 22 -10.22 2.87 -2.90
C ALA A 22 -10.57 2.86 -4.39
N ALA A 23 -11.59 3.60 -4.82
CA ALA A 23 -12.11 3.57 -6.18
C ALA A 23 -11.05 3.78 -7.27
N PRO A 24 -10.10 4.74 -7.18
CA PRO A 24 -9.05 4.92 -8.18
C PRO A 24 -8.10 3.71 -8.28
N VAL A 25 -7.81 3.07 -7.15
CA VAL A 25 -6.97 1.86 -7.10
C VAL A 25 -7.68 0.73 -7.83
N PHE A 26 -8.95 0.46 -7.48
CA PHE A 26 -9.74 -0.58 -8.14
C PHE A 26 -9.92 -0.34 -9.63
N ALA A 27 -10.10 0.92 -10.07
CA ALA A 27 -10.23 1.23 -11.49
C ALA A 27 -8.97 0.84 -12.27
N VAL A 28 -7.78 1.12 -11.75
CA VAL A 28 -6.51 0.75 -12.38
C VAL A 28 -6.28 -0.76 -12.32
N GLU A 29 -6.62 -1.42 -11.22
CA GLU A 29 -6.51 -2.88 -11.09
C GLU A 29 -7.43 -3.60 -12.09
N ILE A 30 -8.67 -3.13 -12.27
CA ILE A 30 -9.59 -3.67 -13.29
C ILE A 30 -9.03 -3.46 -14.70
N ALA A 31 -8.50 -2.27 -15.00
CA ALA A 31 -7.87 -1.99 -16.29
C ALA A 31 -6.66 -2.91 -16.54
N THR A 32 -5.83 -3.13 -15.52
CA THR A 32 -4.69 -4.04 -15.60
C THR A 32 -5.15 -5.48 -15.82
N ALA A 33 -6.16 -5.92 -15.07
CA ALA A 33 -6.75 -7.26 -15.23
C ALA A 33 -7.28 -7.49 -16.64
N TYR A 34 -7.89 -6.48 -17.28
CA TYR A 34 -8.36 -6.57 -18.65
C TYR A 34 -7.25 -6.94 -19.64
N PHE A 35 -6.05 -6.40 -19.48
CA PHE A 35 -4.89 -6.75 -20.29
C PHE A 35 -4.30 -8.13 -19.94
N LEU A 36 -4.56 -8.66 -18.76
CA LEU A 36 -4.06 -9.96 -18.34
C LEU A 36 -5.02 -11.11 -18.62
N LEU A 37 -6.32 -10.82 -18.83
CA LEU A 37 -7.34 -11.83 -19.10
C LEU A 37 -7.00 -12.77 -20.29
N PRO A 38 -6.50 -12.28 -21.45
CA PRO A 38 -6.19 -13.15 -22.57
C PRO A 38 -5.08 -14.17 -22.30
N LEU A 39 -4.25 -13.95 -21.26
CA LEU A 39 -3.14 -14.87 -20.95
C LEU A 39 -3.61 -16.29 -20.58
N GLY A 40 -4.86 -16.46 -20.12
CA GLY A 40 -5.44 -17.77 -19.85
C GLY A 40 -5.69 -18.61 -21.10
N ASP A 41 -5.86 -17.95 -22.26
CA ASP A 41 -6.23 -18.58 -23.52
C ASP A 41 -5.07 -18.63 -24.52
N ILE A 42 -3.95 -17.95 -24.22
CA ILE A 42 -2.77 -17.88 -25.09
C ILE A 42 -1.87 -19.09 -24.86
N SER A 43 -1.44 -19.74 -25.95
CA SER A 43 -0.46 -20.82 -25.86
C SER A 43 0.88 -20.31 -25.31
N PRO A 44 1.63 -21.11 -24.54
CA PRO A 44 2.88 -20.70 -23.88
C PRO A 44 3.92 -20.08 -24.84
N GLU A 45 3.95 -20.52 -26.07
CA GLU A 45 4.84 -20.02 -27.12
C GLU A 45 4.53 -18.59 -27.56
N ASN A 46 3.28 -18.14 -27.43
CA ASN A 46 2.82 -16.80 -27.85
C ASN A 46 2.79 -15.78 -26.71
N ILE A 47 3.07 -16.20 -25.48
CA ILE A 47 3.08 -15.32 -24.32
C ILE A 47 4.09 -14.18 -24.47
N ALA A 48 5.29 -14.49 -24.97
CA ALA A 48 6.34 -13.48 -25.15
C ALA A 48 5.95 -12.42 -26.20
N GLU A 49 5.28 -12.81 -27.27
CA GLU A 49 4.77 -11.91 -28.31
C GLU A 49 3.66 -11.02 -27.76
N TYR A 50 2.73 -11.59 -27.01
CA TYR A 50 1.66 -10.83 -26.37
C TYR A 50 2.20 -9.76 -25.42
N PHE A 51 3.16 -10.12 -24.57
CA PHE A 51 3.81 -9.14 -23.68
C PHE A 51 4.60 -8.10 -24.46
N GLY A 52 5.32 -8.49 -25.52
CA GLY A 52 6.04 -7.56 -26.38
C GLY A 52 5.13 -6.52 -27.02
N GLY A 53 3.95 -6.92 -27.51
CA GLY A 53 2.96 -6.02 -28.08
C GLY A 53 2.26 -5.10 -27.05
N ASN A 54 2.17 -5.51 -25.80
CA ASN A 54 1.43 -4.78 -24.75
C ASN A 54 2.33 -4.22 -23.64
N VAL A 55 3.66 -4.31 -23.77
CA VAL A 55 4.62 -3.96 -22.71
C VAL A 55 4.44 -2.54 -22.17
N LEU A 56 4.16 -1.57 -23.03
CA LEU A 56 3.96 -0.17 -22.63
C LEU A 56 2.66 -0.02 -21.81
N SER A 57 1.56 -0.59 -22.28
CA SER A 57 0.25 -0.49 -21.62
C SER A 57 0.28 -1.18 -20.25
N ILE A 58 0.78 -2.40 -20.21
CA ILE A 58 0.91 -3.18 -18.97
C ILE A 58 1.89 -2.48 -18.01
N GLY A 59 3.02 -1.99 -18.52
CA GLY A 59 4.03 -1.29 -17.73
C GLY A 59 3.50 0.00 -17.12
N ILE A 60 2.81 0.83 -17.90
CA ILE A 60 2.22 2.09 -17.38
C ILE A 60 1.13 1.80 -16.35
N LEU A 61 0.20 0.88 -16.64
CA LEU A 61 -0.87 0.53 -15.71
C LEU A 61 -0.31 -0.05 -14.41
N SER A 62 0.68 -0.93 -14.48
CA SER A 62 1.34 -1.50 -13.31
C SER A 62 2.07 -0.44 -12.49
N ALA A 63 2.77 0.50 -13.13
CA ALA A 63 3.44 1.60 -12.44
C ALA A 63 2.42 2.53 -11.75
N VAL A 64 1.36 2.93 -12.44
CA VAL A 64 0.28 3.77 -11.87
C VAL A 64 -0.43 3.02 -10.74
N GLY A 65 -0.75 1.74 -10.93
CA GLY A 65 -1.35 0.89 -9.91
C GLY A 65 -0.48 0.81 -8.66
N THR A 66 0.83 0.61 -8.81
CA THR A 66 1.78 0.58 -7.69
C THR A 66 1.79 1.92 -6.93
N VAL A 67 1.85 3.04 -7.63
CA VAL A 67 1.84 4.38 -7.00
C VAL A 67 0.55 4.61 -6.23
N LEU A 68 -0.60 4.28 -6.83
CA LEU A 68 -1.90 4.44 -6.18
C LEU A 68 -2.08 3.49 -4.99
N SER A 69 -1.65 2.24 -5.10
CA SER A 69 -1.76 1.25 -4.01
C SER A 69 -0.90 1.63 -2.81
N VAL A 70 0.34 2.06 -3.02
CA VAL A 70 1.21 2.56 -1.95
C VAL A 70 0.64 3.85 -1.35
N GLY A 71 0.14 4.77 -2.20
CA GLY A 71 -0.52 5.99 -1.75
C GLY A 71 -1.77 5.72 -0.94
N PHE A 72 -2.61 4.76 -1.35
CA PHE A 72 -3.80 4.33 -0.63
C PHE A 72 -3.44 3.79 0.77
N LEU A 73 -2.45 2.90 0.87
CA LEU A 73 -1.99 2.40 2.16
C LEU A 73 -1.48 3.53 3.07
N GLY A 74 -0.73 4.48 2.52
CA GLY A 74 -0.29 5.67 3.24
C GLY A 74 -1.46 6.56 3.71
N SER A 75 -2.46 6.75 2.85
CA SER A 75 -3.64 7.56 3.18
C SER A 75 -4.47 6.97 4.32
N LEU A 76 -4.51 5.63 4.46
CA LEU A 76 -5.20 4.98 5.58
C LEU A 76 -4.66 5.45 6.94
N TYR A 77 -3.34 5.60 7.08
CA TYR A 77 -2.74 6.12 8.33
C TYR A 77 -3.20 7.55 8.63
N LEU A 78 -3.29 8.41 7.61
CA LEU A 78 -3.78 9.78 7.77
C LEU A 78 -5.26 9.80 8.17
N VAL A 79 -6.08 8.98 7.53
CA VAL A 79 -7.52 8.88 7.82
C VAL A 79 -7.76 8.41 9.24
N PHE A 80 -7.07 7.35 9.68
CA PHE A 80 -7.21 6.86 11.05
C PHE A 80 -6.77 7.91 12.06
N ASN A 81 -5.67 8.62 11.80
CA ASN A 81 -5.21 9.68 12.68
C ASN A 81 -6.15 10.88 12.69
N SER A 82 -6.69 11.31 11.54
CA SER A 82 -7.62 12.43 11.45
C SER A 82 -8.92 12.16 12.20
N LYS A 83 -9.47 10.95 12.07
CA LYS A 83 -10.69 10.55 12.79
C LYS A 83 -10.49 10.49 14.29
N SER A 84 -9.30 10.09 14.77
CA SER A 84 -8.97 10.14 16.18
C SER A 84 -8.77 11.58 16.70
N SER A 85 -8.38 12.51 15.81
CA SER A 85 -8.14 13.93 16.12
C SER A 85 -9.33 14.85 15.81
N ALA A 86 -10.51 14.30 15.49
CA ALA A 86 -11.73 15.03 15.11
C ALA A 86 -11.59 15.94 13.87
N SER A 87 -10.51 15.83 13.09
CA SER A 87 -10.36 16.50 11.81
C SER A 87 -10.88 15.63 10.67
N GLU A 88 -11.72 16.18 9.80
CA GLU A 88 -12.24 15.46 8.64
C GLU A 88 -11.39 15.75 7.40
N LEU A 89 -10.69 14.72 6.91
CA LEU A 89 -9.98 14.79 5.63
C LEU A 89 -10.91 14.29 4.51
N GLU A 90 -10.96 15.02 3.42
CA GLU A 90 -11.63 14.56 2.21
C GLU A 90 -10.90 13.34 1.63
N PRO A 91 -11.62 12.29 1.11
CA PRO A 91 -10.99 11.05 0.62
C PRO A 91 -9.92 11.29 -0.45
N MET A 92 -10.20 12.17 -1.41
CA MET A 92 -9.27 12.46 -2.50
C MET A 92 -8.02 13.21 -2.01
N SER A 93 -8.17 14.14 -1.07
CA SER A 93 -7.04 14.86 -0.47
C SER A 93 -6.16 13.93 0.36
N ALA A 94 -6.76 12.96 1.05
CA ALA A 94 -6.02 11.93 1.78
C ALA A 94 -5.22 11.02 0.83
N LEU A 95 -5.82 10.60 -0.30
CA LEU A 95 -5.14 9.79 -1.32
C LEU A 95 -3.97 10.57 -1.94
N LEU A 96 -4.19 11.83 -2.31
CA LEU A 96 -3.14 12.69 -2.86
C LEU A 96 -1.97 12.87 -1.89
N ALA A 97 -2.25 13.09 -0.60
CA ALA A 97 -1.21 13.16 0.42
C ALA A 97 -0.41 11.86 0.55
N GLY A 98 -1.07 10.69 0.43
CA GLY A 98 -0.41 9.39 0.36
C GLY A 98 0.48 9.26 -0.88
N VAL A 99 -0.03 9.62 -2.06
CA VAL A 99 0.73 9.59 -3.32
C VAL A 99 1.93 10.54 -3.30
N GLN A 100 1.80 11.73 -2.73
CA GLN A 100 2.93 12.67 -2.57
C GLN A 100 4.06 12.09 -1.70
N LYS A 101 3.75 11.16 -0.82
CA LYS A 101 4.72 10.44 0.01
C LYS A 101 5.14 9.10 -0.57
N PHE A 102 4.89 8.87 -1.88
CA PHE A 102 5.18 7.58 -2.53
C PHE A 102 6.63 7.12 -2.29
N PHE A 103 7.62 7.95 -2.60
CA PHE A 103 9.02 7.53 -2.48
C PHE A 103 9.44 7.14 -1.04
N PRO A 104 9.14 7.95 -0.01
CA PRO A 104 9.44 7.54 1.37
C PRO A 104 8.66 6.30 1.80
N LEU A 105 7.39 6.17 1.41
CA LEU A 105 6.56 5.00 1.73
C LEU A 105 7.06 3.74 1.02
N PHE A 106 7.34 3.85 -0.28
CA PHE A 106 7.90 2.75 -1.06
C PHE A 106 9.24 2.28 -0.48
N GLY A 107 10.13 3.23 -0.15
CA GLY A 107 11.39 2.92 0.53
C GLY A 107 11.19 2.22 1.88
N ALA A 108 10.19 2.63 2.66
CA ALA A 108 9.85 2.00 3.93
C ALA A 108 9.38 0.56 3.74
N TYR A 109 8.46 0.31 2.79
CA TYR A 109 8.00 -1.04 2.48
C TYR A 109 9.12 -1.93 1.98
N PHE A 110 9.95 -1.42 1.07
CA PHE A 110 11.09 -2.14 0.54
C PHE A 110 12.08 -2.56 1.64
N LEU A 111 12.49 -1.61 2.49
CA LEU A 111 13.34 -1.89 3.64
C LEU A 111 12.70 -2.88 4.62
N SER A 112 11.40 -2.76 4.87
CA SER A 112 10.68 -3.69 5.75
C SER A 112 10.66 -5.11 5.20
N ILE A 113 10.40 -5.29 3.90
CA ILE A 113 10.43 -6.60 3.24
C ILE A 113 11.82 -7.22 3.36
N PHE A 114 12.88 -6.45 3.08
CA PHE A 114 14.26 -6.94 3.21
C PHE A 114 14.60 -7.33 4.64
N ALA A 115 14.25 -6.49 5.61
CA ALA A 115 14.53 -6.77 7.02
C ALA A 115 13.80 -8.04 7.51
N VAL A 116 12.54 -8.24 7.11
CA VAL A 116 11.78 -9.46 7.43
C VAL A 116 12.38 -10.66 6.72
N PHE A 117 12.73 -10.54 5.45
CA PHE A 117 13.34 -11.63 4.67
C PHE A 117 14.65 -12.10 5.29
N PHE A 118 15.55 -11.17 5.61
CA PHE A 118 16.82 -11.50 6.28
C PHE A 118 16.58 -12.01 7.71
N GLY A 119 15.61 -11.45 8.42
CA GLY A 119 15.22 -11.94 9.75
C GLY A 119 14.71 -13.39 9.73
N LEU A 120 13.91 -13.76 8.72
CA LEU A 120 13.44 -15.13 8.53
C LEU A 120 14.55 -16.09 8.10
N LEU A 121 15.50 -15.62 7.27
CA LEU A 121 16.67 -16.41 6.88
C LEU A 121 17.59 -16.75 8.07
N LEU A 122 17.75 -15.81 9.00
CA LEU A 122 18.60 -16.02 10.19
C LEU A 122 17.92 -16.90 11.23
N LEU A 123 16.66 -16.64 11.55
CA LEU A 123 15.82 -17.38 12.49
C LEU A 123 14.35 -16.97 12.32
N ILE A 124 13.43 -17.92 12.30
CA ILE A 124 11.99 -17.67 12.11
C ILE A 124 11.44 -16.68 13.16
N LEU A 125 11.83 -16.84 14.43
CA LEU A 125 11.34 -15.98 15.52
C LEU A 125 11.77 -14.49 15.40
N PRO A 126 13.04 -14.16 15.14
CA PRO A 126 13.45 -12.77 14.86
C PRO A 126 12.75 -12.15 13.65
N GLY A 127 12.48 -12.93 12.59
CA GLY A 127 11.78 -12.45 11.41
C GLY A 127 10.34 -12.01 11.71
N ILE A 128 9.60 -12.78 12.49
CA ILE A 128 8.25 -12.43 12.94
C ILE A 128 8.29 -11.19 13.84
N TYR A 129 9.23 -11.10 14.76
CA TYR A 129 9.41 -9.95 15.64
C TYR A 129 9.71 -8.65 14.85
N LEU A 130 10.65 -8.72 13.91
CA LEU A 130 10.99 -7.60 13.03
C LEU A 130 9.79 -7.17 12.17
N GLY A 131 9.04 -8.13 11.62
CA GLY A 131 7.86 -7.86 10.82
C GLY A 131 6.80 -7.08 11.60
N ALA A 132 6.52 -7.47 12.84
CA ALA A 132 5.57 -6.78 13.70
C ALA A 132 6.02 -5.32 14.02
N ARG A 133 7.31 -5.11 14.30
CA ARG A 133 7.86 -3.78 14.56
C ARG A 133 7.86 -2.86 13.34
N LEU A 134 8.28 -3.38 12.19
CA LEU A 134 8.41 -2.62 10.96
C LEU A 134 7.05 -2.33 10.30
N ALA A 135 5.98 -3.02 10.68
CA ALA A 135 4.63 -2.72 10.22
C ALA A 135 4.18 -1.27 10.55
N LEU A 136 4.75 -0.66 11.60
CA LEU A 136 4.48 0.74 11.96
C LEU A 136 5.37 1.75 11.21
N PHE A 137 6.40 1.29 10.48
CA PHE A 137 7.35 2.16 9.81
C PHE A 137 6.70 3.14 8.81
N PRO A 138 5.77 2.71 7.95
CA PRO A 138 5.05 3.62 7.06
C PRO A 138 4.22 4.66 7.81
N ALA A 139 3.64 4.29 8.97
CA ALA A 139 2.88 5.24 9.79
C ALA A 139 3.75 6.40 10.30
N PHE A 140 4.98 6.13 10.73
CA PHE A 140 5.91 7.19 11.16
C PHE A 140 6.27 8.15 10.01
N ILE A 141 6.44 7.63 8.78
CA ILE A 141 6.70 8.49 7.61
C ILE A 141 5.51 9.39 7.31
N MET A 142 4.30 8.86 7.37
CA MET A 142 3.09 9.63 7.04
C MET A 142 2.71 10.63 8.14
N LEU A 143 2.82 10.26 9.40
CA LEU A 143 2.35 11.08 10.51
C LEU A 143 3.39 12.12 10.97
N GLU A 144 4.68 11.78 10.92
CA GLU A 144 5.74 12.64 11.43
C GLU A 144 6.56 13.32 10.33
N TYR A 145 6.24 13.09 9.05
CA TYR A 145 6.96 13.65 7.90
C TYR A 145 8.47 13.35 7.90
N LYS A 146 8.87 12.22 8.48
CA LYS A 146 10.28 11.82 8.59
C LYS A 146 10.73 11.00 7.39
N SER A 147 12.03 11.04 7.10
CA SER A 147 12.63 10.17 6.08
C SER A 147 12.68 8.72 6.54
N SER A 148 12.71 7.77 5.59
CA SER A 148 12.71 6.32 5.85
C SER A 148 13.76 5.88 6.88
N THR A 149 14.98 6.41 6.79
CA THR A 149 16.09 6.08 7.71
C THR A 149 15.89 6.63 9.12
N LYS A 150 15.33 7.83 9.26
CA LYS A 150 15.07 8.42 10.59
C LYS A 150 13.91 7.72 11.30
N SER A 151 12.89 7.29 10.56
CA SER A 151 11.76 6.57 11.15
C SER A 151 12.17 5.23 11.78
N LEU A 152 13.17 4.57 11.23
CA LEU A 152 13.67 3.29 11.76
C LEU A 152 14.26 3.42 13.18
N SER A 153 14.86 4.57 13.51
CA SER A 153 15.49 4.81 14.81
C SER A 153 14.50 5.04 15.98
N TYR A 154 13.23 5.27 15.67
CA TYR A 154 12.16 5.49 16.66
C TYR A 154 11.39 4.22 17.02
N ILE A 155 11.72 3.10 16.40
CA ILE A 155 11.08 1.82 16.71
C ILE A 155 11.74 1.26 17.97
N PRO A 156 11.06 1.15 19.11
CA PRO A 156 11.61 0.71 20.38
C PRO A 156 12.01 -0.76 20.40
#